data_27131e13cab6ca2d861677d1a5316a11
#
_entry.id   27131e13cab6ca2d861677d1a5316a11
#
_cell.length_a   1.000
_cell.length_b   1.000
_cell.length_c   1.000
_cell.angle_alpha   90.00
_cell.angle_beta   90.00
_cell.angle_gamma   90.00
#
_symmetry.space_group_name_H-M   'P 1'
#
loop_
_entity.id
_entity.type
_entity.pdbx_description
1 polymer ?
#
loop_
_entity_poly.entity_id
_entity_poly.type
_entity_poly.pdbx_seq_one_letter_code
_entity_poly.pdbx_strand_id
1 'polypeptide(L)'
;ADGETFASETDTEVVVHLLARAYDEVEAASYTGGVAGLTGADEEVARRLVVAMRAVTAQLHGTFTLLVVSTESPNVIVAARRSSPLVIGLGEGENFLGSDVLAFVEHTNRALEVGQDEVVVVSATGVTVIDPSGNPVEREAYEVDFSSDRATKNGWPTFMEKEIHEQPEAVGATLADRIDSHGHLALDEVRIPEHVLRSVDKVIMIGCGTASYAGQVARYAIEHWCRIPVEVELSSEFRYRDPVVGEKTLVVAISQSGETMDTIQAIRHAREQGAKVVAIVNTPGSTISRESDAVILTHAGPEIAVASTKAFTAQVTACYILGLYLAQVRGNKYADEIADYMDKLARVPEAIAKVLDNGETVRQFARTMQDATSVIYLGRHVGFPVALEGALKLKEICYIHAEGFAAGELKHGPIALVDEGQPVIVIVPTPRRPELHGKVLANIAEVRARGA
;
A
#
# COMPACT_ATOMS: atom_id res chain seq x y z
N ALA A 1 -9.98 32.72 -12.16
CA ALA A 1 -11.08 33.66 -12.28
C ALA A 1 -10.68 35.02 -12.87
N ASP A 2 -9.44 35.25 -13.24
CA ASP A 2 -8.92 36.54 -13.73
C ASP A 2 -9.23 36.79 -15.23
N GLY A 3 -10.38 36.30 -15.72
CA GLY A 3 -10.81 36.46 -17.11
C GLY A 3 -10.42 35.31 -18.04
N GLU A 4 -9.75 34.27 -17.53
CA GLU A 4 -9.40 33.08 -18.29
C GLU A 4 -10.63 32.24 -18.64
N THR A 5 -10.63 31.65 -19.83
CA THR A 5 -11.67 30.74 -20.30
C THR A 5 -11.18 29.31 -20.17
N PHE A 6 -11.90 28.50 -19.42
CA PHE A 6 -11.57 27.09 -19.22
C PHE A 6 -12.30 26.23 -20.27
N ALA A 7 -11.56 25.25 -20.84
CA ALA A 7 -12.07 24.32 -21.84
C ALA A 7 -12.52 23.00 -21.22
N SER A 8 -12.15 22.75 -19.96
CA SER A 8 -12.45 21.52 -19.22
C SER A 8 -12.95 21.81 -17.80
N GLU A 9 -13.38 20.77 -17.09
CA GLU A 9 -13.76 20.84 -15.67
C GLU A 9 -12.65 20.32 -14.74
N THR A 10 -11.43 20.07 -15.27
CA THR A 10 -10.32 19.55 -14.48
C THR A 10 -9.58 20.66 -13.75
N ASP A 11 -9.19 20.41 -12.50
CA ASP A 11 -8.39 21.33 -11.67
C ASP A 11 -6.98 21.56 -12.24
N THR A 12 -6.43 20.61 -12.99
CA THR A 12 -5.13 20.76 -13.65
C THR A 12 -5.08 21.85 -14.71
N GLU A 13 -6.20 22.18 -15.35
CA GLU A 13 -6.25 23.29 -16.31
C GLU A 13 -5.99 24.65 -15.62
N VAL A 14 -6.44 24.82 -14.38
CA VAL A 14 -6.11 26.01 -13.58
C VAL A 14 -4.59 26.18 -13.43
N VAL A 15 -3.90 25.07 -13.19
CA VAL A 15 -2.43 25.07 -13.06
C VAL A 15 -1.75 25.46 -14.36
N VAL A 16 -2.25 25.00 -15.51
CA VAL A 16 -1.69 25.39 -16.84
C VAL A 16 -1.78 26.89 -17.05
N HIS A 17 -2.94 27.52 -16.77
CA HIS A 17 -3.11 28.97 -16.89
C HIS A 17 -2.19 29.75 -15.94
N LEU A 18 -2.04 29.29 -14.68
CA LEU A 18 -1.15 29.90 -13.72
C LEU A 18 0.32 29.80 -14.17
N LEU A 19 0.72 28.62 -14.68
CA LEU A 19 2.08 28.38 -15.18
C LEU A 19 2.39 29.23 -16.40
N ALA A 20 1.47 29.31 -17.37
CA ALA A 20 1.65 30.14 -18.57
C ALA A 20 1.87 31.61 -18.18
N ARG A 21 1.03 32.16 -17.32
CA ARG A 21 1.17 33.52 -16.82
C ARG A 21 2.48 33.74 -16.09
N ALA A 22 2.83 32.84 -15.16
CA ALA A 22 4.08 32.94 -14.42
C ALA A 22 5.29 32.80 -15.34
N TYR A 23 5.23 31.97 -16.37
CA TYR A 23 6.29 31.81 -17.37
C TYR A 23 6.53 33.07 -18.19
N ASP A 24 5.45 33.78 -18.57
CA ASP A 24 5.57 35.02 -19.33
C ASP A 24 6.14 36.19 -18.50
N GLU A 25 5.86 36.20 -17.19
CA GLU A 25 6.29 37.27 -16.26
C GLU A 25 7.73 37.09 -15.76
N VAL A 26 8.33 35.90 -15.90
CA VAL A 26 9.62 35.54 -15.30
C VAL A 26 10.75 35.60 -16.32
N GLU A 27 11.88 36.21 -15.90
CA GLU A 27 13.13 36.16 -16.64
C GLU A 27 13.94 34.90 -16.28
N ALA A 28 14.59 34.29 -17.28
CA ALA A 28 15.44 33.11 -17.08
C ALA A 28 16.61 33.38 -16.11
N ALA A 29 17.07 34.62 -16.05
CA ALA A 29 18.12 35.09 -15.11
C ALA A 29 17.70 35.00 -13.63
N SER A 30 16.40 34.84 -13.32
CA SER A 30 15.90 34.65 -11.96
C SER A 30 16.29 33.33 -11.33
N TYR A 31 16.73 32.36 -12.14
CA TYR A 31 17.33 31.11 -11.66
C TYR A 31 18.76 30.99 -12.18
N THR A 32 19.74 30.99 -11.27
CA THR A 32 21.18 30.95 -11.58
C THR A 32 21.82 29.58 -11.44
N GLY A 33 21.05 28.57 -10.98
CA GLY A 33 21.53 27.19 -10.87
C GLY A 33 21.78 26.55 -12.24
N GLY A 34 22.69 25.61 -12.31
CA GLY A 34 22.91 24.80 -13.51
C GLY A 34 21.74 23.83 -13.73
N VAL A 35 21.48 23.51 -14.98
CA VAL A 35 20.51 22.48 -15.37
C VAL A 35 21.27 21.40 -16.15
N ALA A 36 21.41 20.23 -15.55
CA ALA A 36 22.24 19.16 -16.09
C ALA A 36 21.77 18.68 -17.47
N GLY A 37 22.72 18.52 -18.39
CA GLY A 37 22.46 18.00 -19.73
C GLY A 37 21.80 18.98 -20.70
N LEU A 38 21.57 20.24 -20.33
CA LEU A 38 20.94 21.26 -21.18
C LEU A 38 21.88 22.41 -21.49
N THR A 39 21.71 23.01 -22.69
CA THR A 39 22.46 24.17 -23.16
C THR A 39 21.59 25.04 -24.08
N GLY A 40 21.92 26.33 -24.19
CA GLY A 40 21.26 27.23 -25.14
C GLY A 40 19.78 27.47 -24.84
N ALA A 41 18.93 27.38 -25.86
CA ALA A 41 17.50 27.69 -25.73
C ALA A 41 16.76 26.73 -24.77
N ASP A 42 17.08 25.45 -24.79
CA ASP A 42 16.47 24.46 -23.91
C ASP A 42 16.80 24.75 -22.42
N GLU A 43 18.02 25.17 -22.14
CA GLU A 43 18.42 25.57 -20.78
C GLU A 43 17.69 26.86 -20.34
N GLU A 44 17.50 27.83 -21.22
CA GLU A 44 16.75 29.04 -20.92
C GLU A 44 15.28 28.76 -20.60
N VAL A 45 14.62 27.95 -21.43
CA VAL A 45 13.23 27.50 -21.20
C VAL A 45 13.10 26.74 -19.89
N ALA A 46 14.03 25.79 -19.62
CA ALA A 46 14.04 25.04 -18.37
C ALA A 46 14.14 25.95 -17.15
N ARG A 47 15.03 26.93 -17.17
CA ARG A 47 15.20 27.90 -16.07
C ARG A 47 13.94 28.73 -15.83
N ARG A 48 13.29 29.21 -16.89
CA ARG A 48 12.01 29.94 -16.77
C ARG A 48 10.92 29.03 -16.19
N LEU A 49 10.81 27.79 -16.68
CA LEU A 49 9.84 26.81 -16.14
C LEU A 49 10.09 26.49 -14.68
N VAL A 50 11.34 26.36 -14.23
CA VAL A 50 11.68 26.15 -12.81
C VAL A 50 11.17 27.30 -11.94
N VAL A 51 11.40 28.54 -12.35
CA VAL A 51 10.92 29.71 -11.59
C VAL A 51 9.39 29.78 -11.58
N ALA A 52 8.76 29.59 -12.74
CA ALA A 52 7.31 29.56 -12.86
C ALA A 52 6.69 28.43 -12.01
N MET A 53 7.25 27.22 -12.08
CA MET A 53 6.78 26.07 -11.29
C MET A 53 6.86 26.38 -9.79
N ARG A 54 7.96 26.92 -9.31
CA ARG A 54 8.13 27.27 -7.90
C ARG A 54 7.14 28.36 -7.46
N ALA A 55 6.93 29.38 -8.29
CA ALA A 55 5.97 30.46 -8.00
C ALA A 55 4.54 29.94 -7.93
N VAL A 56 4.16 29.01 -8.81
CA VAL A 56 2.83 28.42 -8.85
C VAL A 56 2.62 27.44 -7.71
N THR A 57 3.56 26.51 -7.48
CA THR A 57 3.44 25.50 -6.42
C THR A 57 3.39 26.13 -5.02
N ALA A 58 4.02 27.28 -4.82
CA ALA A 58 3.90 28.04 -3.57
C ALA A 58 2.47 28.56 -3.28
N GLN A 59 1.65 28.73 -4.31
CA GLN A 59 0.25 29.18 -4.19
C GLN A 59 -0.74 28.04 -4.09
N LEU A 60 -0.34 26.82 -4.52
CA LEU A 60 -1.23 25.65 -4.51
C LEU A 60 -1.37 25.08 -3.10
N HIS A 61 -2.58 24.64 -2.79
CA HIS A 61 -2.91 23.92 -1.58
C HIS A 61 -3.27 22.47 -1.89
N GLY A 62 -2.98 21.56 -0.96
CA GLY A 62 -3.31 20.15 -1.10
C GLY A 62 -2.19 19.33 -1.73
N THR A 63 -2.55 18.19 -2.28
CA THR A 63 -1.66 17.16 -2.81
C THR A 63 -1.61 17.23 -4.33
N PHE A 64 -0.40 17.20 -4.91
CA PHE A 64 -0.25 17.22 -6.35
C PHE A 64 1.05 16.57 -6.82
N THR A 65 1.05 16.11 -8.05
CA THR A 65 2.23 15.82 -8.88
C THR A 65 2.00 16.46 -10.24
N LEU A 66 2.86 17.38 -10.62
CA LEU A 66 2.75 18.17 -11.84
C LEU A 66 3.94 17.86 -12.75
N LEU A 67 3.66 17.58 -14.02
CA LEU A 67 4.65 17.44 -15.08
C LEU A 67 4.29 18.42 -16.19
N VAL A 68 5.25 19.23 -16.60
CA VAL A 68 5.06 20.30 -17.58
C VAL A 68 6.09 20.20 -18.69
N VAL A 69 5.61 20.34 -19.92
CA VAL A 69 6.42 20.42 -21.14
C VAL A 69 6.04 21.71 -21.85
N SER A 70 7.03 22.47 -22.35
CA SER A 70 6.81 23.62 -23.21
C SER A 70 6.97 23.25 -24.66
N THR A 71 6.14 23.84 -25.53
CA THR A 71 6.30 23.72 -26.99
C THR A 71 7.59 24.36 -27.49
N GLU A 72 8.17 25.28 -26.73
CA GLU A 72 9.46 25.92 -27.05
C GLU A 72 10.65 24.96 -26.80
N SER A 73 10.48 23.96 -25.90
CA SER A 73 11.51 22.96 -25.59
C SER A 73 10.83 21.60 -25.26
N PRO A 74 10.38 20.83 -26.27
CA PRO A 74 9.64 19.59 -26.06
C PRO A 74 10.50 18.45 -25.50
N ASN A 75 11.81 18.62 -25.44
CA ASN A 75 12.77 17.64 -24.93
C ASN A 75 13.04 17.80 -23.41
N VAL A 76 12.36 18.73 -22.76
CA VAL A 76 12.53 19.05 -21.35
C VAL A 76 11.21 18.88 -20.62
N ILE A 77 11.24 18.12 -19.52
CA ILE A 77 10.12 18.02 -18.58
C ILE A 77 10.54 18.72 -17.29
N VAL A 78 9.72 19.64 -16.82
CA VAL A 78 9.84 20.19 -15.46
C VAL A 78 8.71 19.64 -14.61
N ALA A 79 9.04 19.04 -13.47
CA ALA A 79 8.06 18.44 -12.61
C ALA A 79 8.21 18.92 -11.15
N ALA A 80 7.11 18.86 -10.41
CA ALA A 80 7.08 19.15 -8.98
C ALA A 80 6.06 18.27 -8.27
N ARG A 81 6.31 17.98 -6.99
CA ARG A 81 5.37 17.20 -6.18
C ARG A 81 5.16 17.82 -4.80
N ARG A 82 3.95 17.61 -4.27
CA ARG A 82 3.62 17.80 -2.86
C ARG A 82 2.75 16.64 -2.40
N SER A 83 3.25 15.86 -1.46
CA SER A 83 2.53 14.74 -0.83
C SER A 83 2.11 13.60 -1.76
N SER A 84 2.06 13.78 -3.07
CA SER A 84 1.83 12.74 -4.09
C SER A 84 3.17 12.16 -4.55
N PRO A 85 3.27 10.87 -4.88
CA PRO A 85 4.54 10.24 -5.25
C PRO A 85 5.06 10.74 -6.60
N LEU A 86 6.39 10.88 -6.71
CA LEU A 86 7.12 11.11 -7.95
C LEU A 86 8.53 10.52 -7.80
N VAL A 87 8.92 9.69 -8.74
CA VAL A 87 10.23 9.07 -8.80
C VAL A 87 10.81 9.20 -10.20
N ILE A 88 12.12 9.31 -10.30
CA ILE A 88 12.85 9.44 -11.56
C ILE A 88 13.58 8.14 -11.86
N GLY A 89 13.45 7.61 -13.07
CA GLY A 89 14.26 6.52 -13.59
C GLY A 89 15.43 7.08 -14.40
N LEU A 90 16.65 6.62 -14.10
CA LEU A 90 17.87 7.03 -14.78
C LEU A 90 18.27 5.98 -15.83
N GLY A 91 18.03 6.26 -17.11
CA GLY A 91 18.36 5.40 -18.23
C GLY A 91 19.63 5.84 -18.97
N GLU A 92 19.95 5.13 -20.06
CA GLU A 92 21.06 5.47 -20.96
C GLU A 92 20.54 6.26 -22.17
N GLY A 93 20.78 7.58 -22.18
CA GLY A 93 20.28 8.47 -23.23
C GLY A 93 18.78 8.77 -23.13
N GLU A 94 18.16 8.39 -22.03
CA GLU A 94 16.78 8.68 -21.69
C GLU A 94 16.59 8.67 -20.17
N ASN A 95 15.60 9.41 -19.66
CA ASN A 95 15.22 9.41 -18.28
C ASN A 95 13.69 9.38 -18.17
N PHE A 96 13.18 8.87 -17.07
CA PHE A 96 11.77 8.58 -16.87
C PHE A 96 11.23 9.31 -15.64
N LEU A 97 9.94 9.60 -15.67
CA LEU A 97 9.18 10.10 -14.52
C LEU A 97 7.97 9.20 -14.31
N GLY A 98 7.75 8.77 -13.07
CA GLY A 98 6.61 7.93 -12.70
C GLY A 98 6.18 8.19 -11.26
N SER A 99 4.97 7.77 -10.93
CA SER A 99 4.50 7.74 -9.53
C SER A 99 5.08 6.56 -8.75
N ASP A 100 5.56 5.53 -9.46
CA ASP A 100 6.15 4.31 -8.91
C ASP A 100 7.28 3.84 -9.84
N VAL A 101 8.27 3.15 -9.28
CA VAL A 101 9.40 2.57 -10.04
C VAL A 101 8.94 1.55 -11.08
N LEU A 102 7.80 0.89 -10.88
CA LEU A 102 7.21 -0.04 -11.83
C LEU A 102 6.86 0.60 -13.17
N ALA A 103 6.68 1.92 -13.20
CA ALA A 103 6.40 2.65 -14.44
C ALA A 103 7.57 2.59 -15.46
N PHE A 104 8.79 2.35 -15.00
CA PHE A 104 9.98 2.36 -15.85
C PHE A 104 11.00 1.23 -15.59
N VAL A 105 10.68 0.29 -14.70
CA VAL A 105 11.62 -0.79 -14.31
C VAL A 105 12.02 -1.71 -15.48
N GLU A 106 11.22 -1.77 -16.55
CA GLU A 106 11.57 -2.48 -17.79
C GLU A 106 12.70 -1.78 -18.59
N HIS A 107 12.95 -0.49 -18.32
CA HIS A 107 13.92 0.33 -19.01
C HIS A 107 15.16 0.62 -18.18
N THR A 108 14.99 0.79 -16.87
CA THR A 108 16.09 1.02 -15.92
C THR A 108 15.72 0.59 -14.52
N ASN A 109 16.71 0.02 -13.80
CA ASN A 109 16.59 -0.30 -12.38
C ASN A 109 17.21 0.79 -11.47
N ARG A 110 17.75 1.87 -12.05
CA ARG A 110 18.31 2.97 -11.29
C ARG A 110 17.27 4.05 -11.09
N ALA A 111 16.95 4.36 -9.84
CA ALA A 111 15.94 5.33 -9.49
C ALA A 111 16.49 6.45 -8.62
N LEU A 112 15.83 7.59 -8.65
CA LEU A 112 16.16 8.79 -7.90
C LEU A 112 14.87 9.37 -7.32
N GLU A 113 14.87 9.64 -6.01
CA GLU A 113 13.69 10.19 -5.34
C GLU A 113 13.58 11.70 -5.48
N VAL A 114 12.35 12.17 -5.54
CA VAL A 114 11.99 13.58 -5.48
C VAL A 114 11.39 13.88 -4.10
N GLY A 115 11.98 14.82 -3.38
CA GLY A 115 11.52 15.27 -2.07
C GLY A 115 10.23 16.10 -2.11
N GLN A 116 9.73 16.49 -0.93
CA GLN A 116 8.56 17.35 -0.81
C GLN A 116 8.88 18.75 -1.31
N ASP A 117 7.97 19.30 -2.13
CA ASP A 117 8.08 20.66 -2.71
C ASP A 117 9.34 20.91 -3.54
N GLU A 118 10.05 19.85 -3.92
CA GLU A 118 11.16 19.94 -4.86
C GLU A 118 10.65 20.09 -6.29
N VAL A 119 11.43 20.79 -7.10
CA VAL A 119 11.23 20.89 -8.55
C VAL A 119 12.33 20.10 -9.23
N VAL A 120 11.99 19.33 -10.24
CA VAL A 120 12.97 18.57 -11.02
C VAL A 120 12.92 18.97 -12.49
N VAL A 121 14.07 19.01 -13.11
CA VAL A 121 14.23 19.17 -14.55
C VAL A 121 14.80 17.87 -15.10
N VAL A 122 14.12 17.30 -16.07
CA VAL A 122 14.47 16.01 -16.68
C VAL A 122 14.59 16.21 -18.17
N SER A 123 15.72 15.77 -18.71
CA SER A 123 16.00 15.68 -20.15
C SER A 123 16.53 14.27 -20.46
N ALA A 124 16.72 13.96 -21.75
CA ALA A 124 17.30 12.69 -22.14
C ALA A 124 18.72 12.47 -21.58
N THR A 125 19.46 13.52 -21.30
CA THR A 125 20.88 13.48 -20.94
C THR A 125 21.19 13.94 -19.52
N GLY A 126 20.19 14.42 -18.76
CA GLY A 126 20.44 14.92 -17.43
C GLY A 126 19.20 15.09 -16.57
N VAL A 127 19.43 15.06 -15.27
CA VAL A 127 18.43 15.32 -14.22
C VAL A 127 18.99 16.35 -13.26
N THR A 128 18.19 17.33 -12.90
CA THR A 128 18.51 18.31 -11.86
C THR A 128 17.37 18.37 -10.86
N VAL A 129 17.67 18.14 -9.59
CA VAL A 129 16.73 18.31 -8.47
C VAL A 129 17.00 19.65 -7.81
N ILE A 130 15.94 20.39 -7.52
CA ILE A 130 16.01 21.76 -6.97
C ILE A 130 15.16 21.79 -5.70
N ASP A 131 15.77 22.19 -4.59
CA ASP A 131 15.10 22.27 -3.29
C ASP A 131 14.03 23.40 -3.24
N PRO A 132 13.18 23.46 -2.22
CA PRO A 132 12.20 24.52 -2.07
C PRO A 132 12.82 25.92 -1.95
N SER A 133 14.10 26.02 -1.55
CA SER A 133 14.84 27.29 -1.49
C SER A 133 15.36 27.74 -2.86
N GLY A 134 15.39 26.83 -3.85
CA GLY A 134 15.83 27.10 -5.22
C GLY A 134 17.27 26.72 -5.51
N ASN A 135 17.89 25.90 -4.66
CA ASN A 135 19.24 25.42 -4.86
C ASN A 135 19.24 24.05 -5.50
N PRO A 136 20.16 23.73 -6.43
CA PRO A 136 20.38 22.37 -6.88
C PRO A 136 20.78 21.46 -5.71
N VAL A 137 20.20 20.26 -5.65
CA VAL A 137 20.47 19.25 -4.64
C VAL A 137 21.04 17.99 -5.30
N GLU A 138 22.16 17.51 -4.78
CA GLU A 138 22.66 16.19 -5.17
C GLU A 138 21.83 15.10 -4.47
N ARG A 139 21.40 14.11 -5.25
CA ARG A 139 20.66 12.93 -4.79
C ARG A 139 21.43 11.69 -5.17
N GLU A 140 21.55 10.76 -4.24
CA GLU A 140 22.08 9.44 -4.55
C GLU A 140 21.01 8.58 -5.24
N ALA A 141 21.39 8.02 -6.39
CA ALA A 141 20.54 7.04 -7.06
C ALA A 141 20.60 5.72 -6.29
N TYR A 142 19.46 5.05 -6.19
CA TYR A 142 19.37 3.71 -5.64
C TYR A 142 19.01 2.69 -6.72
N GLU A 143 19.39 1.44 -6.51
CA GLU A 143 18.99 0.35 -7.38
C GLU A 143 17.67 -0.26 -6.90
N VAL A 144 16.76 -0.42 -7.84
CA VAL A 144 15.48 -1.10 -7.60
C VAL A 144 15.73 -2.60 -7.68
N ASP A 145 15.52 -3.30 -6.59
CA ASP A 145 15.75 -4.75 -6.46
C ASP A 145 14.59 -5.58 -7.07
N PHE A 146 14.13 -5.18 -8.25
CA PHE A 146 13.16 -5.95 -9.03
C PHE A 146 13.77 -6.34 -10.38
N SER A 147 13.84 -7.64 -10.67
CA SER A 147 14.15 -8.08 -12.02
C SER A 147 13.01 -7.72 -12.98
N SER A 148 13.32 -7.22 -14.16
CA SER A 148 12.34 -6.93 -15.22
C SER A 148 11.43 -8.12 -15.52
N ASP A 149 11.93 -9.35 -15.39
CA ASP A 149 11.15 -10.58 -15.57
C ASP A 149 9.96 -10.70 -14.61
N ARG A 150 10.08 -10.15 -13.39
CA ARG A 150 8.97 -10.16 -12.42
C ARG A 150 7.88 -9.14 -12.75
N ALA A 151 8.19 -8.11 -13.50
CA ALA A 151 7.23 -7.09 -13.95
C ALA A 151 6.50 -7.51 -15.24
N THR A 152 6.77 -8.67 -15.80
CA THR A 152 6.08 -9.21 -16.99
C THR A 152 5.01 -10.23 -16.61
N LYS A 153 4.09 -10.50 -17.53
CA LYS A 153 3.03 -11.50 -17.31
C LYS A 153 3.54 -12.96 -17.29
N ASN A 154 4.75 -13.24 -17.74
CA ASN A 154 5.37 -14.58 -17.78
C ASN A 154 4.43 -15.67 -18.32
N GLY A 155 3.70 -15.38 -19.41
CA GLY A 155 2.78 -16.32 -20.05
C GLY A 155 1.37 -16.37 -19.46
N TRP A 156 1.09 -15.67 -18.36
CA TRP A 156 -0.25 -15.57 -17.80
C TRP A 156 -1.13 -14.62 -18.63
N PRO A 157 -2.46 -14.86 -18.71
CA PRO A 157 -3.38 -13.99 -19.44
C PRO A 157 -3.43 -12.57 -18.86
N THR A 158 -3.40 -12.46 -17.53
CA THR A 158 -3.48 -11.19 -16.78
C THR A 158 -2.46 -11.15 -15.65
N PHE A 159 -2.09 -9.95 -15.21
CA PHE A 159 -1.30 -9.78 -13.98
C PHE A 159 -2.04 -10.34 -12.75
N MET A 160 -3.34 -10.15 -12.66
CA MET A 160 -4.15 -10.65 -11.55
C MET A 160 -4.03 -12.17 -11.39
N GLU A 161 -4.15 -12.93 -12.50
CA GLU A 161 -4.04 -14.39 -12.45
C GLU A 161 -2.61 -14.84 -12.08
N LYS A 162 -1.58 -14.17 -12.63
CA LYS A 162 -0.19 -14.38 -12.24
C LYS A 162 0.00 -14.17 -10.73
N GLU A 163 -0.40 -13.02 -10.22
CA GLU A 163 -0.19 -12.62 -8.81
C GLU A 163 -0.99 -13.48 -7.83
N ILE A 164 -2.16 -13.98 -8.22
CA ILE A 164 -2.89 -15.01 -7.46
C ILE A 164 -2.03 -16.27 -7.29
N HIS A 165 -1.33 -16.70 -8.35
CA HIS A 165 -0.49 -17.91 -8.30
C HIS A 165 0.88 -17.68 -7.67
N GLU A 166 1.32 -16.44 -7.54
CA GLU A 166 2.56 -16.06 -6.83
C GLU A 166 2.40 -16.00 -5.30
N GLN A 167 1.19 -16.11 -4.76
CA GLN A 167 0.96 -16.04 -3.31
C GLN A 167 1.81 -17.03 -2.48
N PRO A 168 2.00 -18.30 -2.88
CA PRO A 168 2.86 -19.24 -2.15
C PRO A 168 4.30 -18.72 -2.04
N GLU A 169 4.85 -18.18 -3.14
CA GLU A 169 6.20 -17.63 -3.17
C GLU A 169 6.29 -16.37 -2.31
N ALA A 170 5.33 -15.45 -2.42
CA ALA A 170 5.29 -14.22 -1.65
C ALA A 170 5.23 -14.48 -0.13
N VAL A 171 4.42 -15.41 0.32
CA VAL A 171 4.36 -15.81 1.74
C VAL A 171 5.67 -16.47 2.18
N GLY A 172 6.26 -17.33 1.33
CA GLY A 172 7.56 -17.94 1.60
C GLY A 172 8.68 -16.91 1.75
N ALA A 173 8.73 -15.91 0.86
CA ALA A 173 9.70 -14.83 0.91
C ALA A 173 9.52 -13.94 2.16
N THR A 174 8.27 -13.69 2.57
CA THR A 174 7.98 -12.93 3.80
C THR A 174 8.47 -13.67 5.06
N LEU A 175 8.46 -15.00 5.04
CA LEU A 175 8.89 -15.85 6.16
C LEU A 175 10.40 -16.10 6.21
N ALA A 176 11.12 -15.87 5.11
CA ALA A 176 12.54 -16.21 4.99
C ALA A 176 13.38 -15.42 6.01
N ASP A 177 14.44 -16.09 6.51
CA ASP A 177 15.48 -15.49 7.37
C ASP A 177 14.97 -14.81 8.66
N ARG A 178 13.86 -15.30 9.23
CA ARG A 178 13.24 -14.74 10.44
C ARG A 178 13.61 -15.46 11.74
N ILE A 179 14.38 -16.53 11.68
CA ILE A 179 14.81 -17.32 12.85
C ILE A 179 16.32 -17.27 12.97
N ASP A 180 16.82 -16.92 14.15
CA ASP A 180 18.25 -16.90 14.44
C ASP A 180 18.79 -18.32 14.71
N SER A 181 20.13 -18.43 14.89
CA SER A 181 20.81 -19.70 15.18
C SER A 181 20.41 -20.33 16.52
N HIS A 182 19.69 -19.62 17.38
CA HIS A 182 19.21 -20.08 18.68
C HIS A 182 17.72 -20.46 18.66
N GLY A 183 17.07 -20.35 17.51
CA GLY A 183 15.65 -20.64 17.34
C GLY A 183 14.72 -19.52 17.81
N HIS A 184 15.25 -18.32 18.09
CA HIS A 184 14.44 -17.15 18.38
C HIS A 184 14.03 -16.44 17.10
N LEU A 185 12.85 -15.84 17.14
CA LEU A 185 12.42 -14.94 16.07
C LEU A 185 13.25 -13.66 16.15
N ALA A 186 13.97 -13.36 15.08
CA ALA A 186 14.82 -12.19 14.93
C ALA A 186 14.24 -11.28 13.85
N LEU A 187 14.04 -10.01 14.20
CA LEU A 187 13.64 -8.94 13.29
C LEU A 187 14.65 -7.80 13.40
N ASP A 188 15.81 -7.99 12.77
CA ASP A 188 16.93 -7.03 12.83
C ASP A 188 16.55 -5.65 12.25
N GLU A 189 15.55 -5.63 11.36
CA GLU A 189 14.95 -4.41 10.81
C GLU A 189 14.07 -3.65 11.82
N VAL A 190 13.61 -4.29 12.90
CA VAL A 190 12.84 -3.63 13.97
C VAL A 190 13.80 -3.00 14.97
N ARG A 191 14.28 -1.80 14.66
CA ARG A 191 15.27 -1.06 15.45
C ARG A 191 14.69 -0.35 16.68
N ILE A 192 13.48 -0.67 17.10
CA ILE A 192 12.88 -0.16 18.33
C ILE A 192 13.45 -0.95 19.52
N PRO A 193 14.01 -0.29 20.54
CA PRO A 193 14.59 -1.00 21.68
C PRO A 193 13.57 -1.92 22.37
N GLU A 194 13.98 -3.13 22.76
CA GLU A 194 13.09 -4.10 23.40
C GLU A 194 12.37 -3.57 24.63
N HIS A 195 13.03 -2.74 25.46
CA HIS A 195 12.39 -2.18 26.65
C HIS A 195 11.21 -1.26 26.30
N VAL A 196 11.26 -0.58 25.14
CA VAL A 196 10.13 0.20 24.61
C VAL A 196 9.02 -0.73 24.17
N LEU A 197 9.33 -1.79 23.39
CA LEU A 197 8.33 -2.78 22.98
C LEU A 197 7.67 -3.51 24.14
N ARG A 198 8.44 -3.76 25.24
CA ARG A 198 7.88 -4.31 26.49
C ARG A 198 6.93 -3.37 27.19
N SER A 199 7.15 -2.06 27.08
CA SER A 199 6.31 -1.04 27.73
C SER A 199 5.02 -0.74 26.97
N VAL A 200 4.89 -1.20 25.73
CA VAL A 200 3.67 -1.00 24.92
C VAL A 200 2.46 -1.58 25.62
N ASP A 201 1.43 -0.78 25.82
CA ASP A 201 0.17 -1.20 26.43
C ASP A 201 -1.00 -1.25 25.44
N LYS A 202 -0.81 -0.70 24.22
CA LYS A 202 -1.79 -0.73 23.14
C LYS A 202 -1.08 -0.79 21.77
N VAL A 203 -1.66 -1.57 20.84
CA VAL A 203 -1.29 -1.54 19.42
C VAL A 203 -2.43 -0.92 18.63
N ILE A 204 -2.12 -0.02 17.69
CA ILE A 204 -3.07 0.48 16.71
C ILE A 204 -2.53 0.12 15.32
N MET A 205 -3.31 -0.64 14.56
CA MET A 205 -2.99 -0.99 13.17
C MET A 205 -3.74 -0.04 12.25
N ILE A 206 -3.02 0.61 11.34
CA ILE A 206 -3.59 1.56 10.39
C ILE A 206 -3.32 1.13 8.94
N GLY A 207 -4.28 1.32 8.07
CA GLY A 207 -4.18 0.99 6.66
C GLY A 207 -5.44 1.43 5.90
N CYS A 208 -5.38 1.38 4.58
CA CYS A 208 -6.51 1.63 3.69
C CYS A 208 -6.88 0.36 2.92
N GLY A 209 -8.18 0.13 2.66
CA GLY A 209 -8.66 -1.00 1.86
C GLY A 209 -8.13 -2.36 2.36
N THR A 210 -7.55 -3.12 1.45
CA THR A 210 -6.95 -4.45 1.69
C THR A 210 -5.96 -4.46 2.87
N ALA A 211 -5.13 -3.43 3.01
CA ALA A 211 -4.17 -3.32 4.12
C ALA A 211 -4.87 -3.21 5.49
N SER A 212 -6.00 -2.49 5.56
CA SER A 212 -6.83 -2.44 6.78
C SER A 212 -7.40 -3.82 7.12
N TYR A 213 -7.85 -4.58 6.12
CA TYR A 213 -8.37 -5.93 6.35
C TYR A 213 -7.26 -6.91 6.78
N ALA A 214 -6.03 -6.76 6.28
CA ALA A 214 -4.89 -7.52 6.79
C ALA A 214 -4.66 -7.25 8.29
N GLY A 215 -4.72 -5.99 8.71
CA GLY A 215 -4.68 -5.60 10.12
C GLY A 215 -5.83 -6.20 10.94
N GLN A 216 -7.05 -6.20 10.41
CA GLN A 216 -8.20 -6.81 11.08
C GLN A 216 -8.05 -8.33 11.26
N VAL A 217 -7.47 -9.04 10.28
CA VAL A 217 -7.14 -10.47 10.42
C VAL A 217 -6.09 -10.68 11.52
N ALA A 218 -5.01 -9.89 11.48
CA ALA A 218 -3.90 -10.00 12.41
C ALA A 218 -4.26 -9.67 13.87
N ARG A 219 -5.17 -8.74 14.08
CA ARG A 219 -5.64 -8.32 15.41
C ARG A 219 -5.95 -9.50 16.32
N TYR A 220 -6.71 -10.49 15.82
CA TYR A 220 -7.11 -11.65 16.62
C TYR A 220 -5.92 -12.45 17.17
N ALA A 221 -4.86 -12.59 16.36
CA ALA A 221 -3.68 -13.33 16.75
C ALA A 221 -2.80 -12.50 17.71
N ILE A 222 -2.59 -11.22 17.43
CA ILE A 222 -1.75 -10.35 18.24
C ILE A 222 -2.37 -10.16 19.64
N GLU A 223 -3.67 -9.89 19.74
CA GLU A 223 -4.36 -9.82 21.05
C GLU A 223 -4.22 -11.13 21.83
N HIS A 224 -4.35 -12.28 21.13
CA HIS A 224 -4.23 -13.58 21.75
C HIS A 224 -2.80 -13.85 22.27
N TRP A 225 -1.77 -13.52 21.48
CA TRP A 225 -0.38 -13.81 21.81
C TRP A 225 0.22 -12.80 22.80
N CYS A 226 -0.05 -11.52 22.60
CA CYS A 226 0.58 -10.44 23.35
C CYS A 226 -0.22 -9.99 24.57
N ARG A 227 -1.50 -10.36 24.66
CA ARG A 227 -2.43 -9.98 25.76
C ARG A 227 -2.51 -8.46 25.98
N ILE A 228 -2.47 -7.70 24.89
CA ILE A 228 -2.65 -6.24 24.85
C ILE A 228 -3.76 -5.89 23.86
N PRO A 229 -4.52 -4.79 24.08
CA PRO A 229 -5.53 -4.34 23.12
C PRO A 229 -4.94 -4.02 21.76
N VAL A 230 -5.64 -4.41 20.70
CA VAL A 230 -5.32 -4.06 19.33
C VAL A 230 -6.51 -3.37 18.68
N GLU A 231 -6.37 -2.10 18.35
CA GLU A 231 -7.33 -1.34 17.56
C GLU A 231 -6.93 -1.45 16.08
N VAL A 232 -7.90 -1.42 15.18
CA VAL A 232 -7.65 -1.34 13.73
C VAL A 232 -8.46 -0.19 13.17
N GLU A 233 -7.78 0.75 12.55
CA GLU A 233 -8.35 2.01 12.08
C GLU A 233 -8.10 2.19 10.58
N LEU A 234 -9.04 2.81 9.90
CA LEU A 234 -8.80 3.33 8.56
C LEU A 234 -7.86 4.54 8.65
N SER A 235 -6.79 4.53 7.88
CA SER A 235 -5.82 5.63 7.90
C SER A 235 -6.47 6.98 7.57
N SER A 236 -7.48 6.99 6.68
CA SER A 236 -8.24 8.18 6.29
C SER A 236 -9.01 8.81 7.46
N GLU A 237 -9.44 8.00 8.43
CA GLU A 237 -10.24 8.45 9.56
C GLU A 237 -9.39 8.73 10.82
N PHE A 238 -8.25 8.05 10.93
CA PHE A 238 -7.42 8.01 12.14
C PHE A 238 -7.13 9.40 12.72
N ARG A 239 -6.56 10.31 11.92
CA ARG A 239 -6.17 11.63 12.41
C ARG A 239 -7.36 12.53 12.75
N TYR A 240 -8.49 12.37 12.03
CA TYR A 240 -9.68 13.21 12.23
C TYR A 240 -10.48 12.79 13.46
N ARG A 241 -10.38 11.54 13.87
CA ARG A 241 -10.98 11.04 15.11
C ARG A 241 -10.28 11.55 16.37
N ASP A 242 -9.09 12.12 16.26
CA ASP A 242 -8.24 12.52 17.39
C ASP A 242 -8.02 11.35 18.38
N PRO A 243 -7.35 10.27 17.92
CA PRO A 243 -7.22 9.02 18.69
C PRO A 243 -6.37 9.22 19.95
N VAL A 244 -6.66 8.46 20.99
CA VAL A 244 -5.82 8.44 22.20
C VAL A 244 -4.53 7.67 21.88
N VAL A 245 -3.46 8.40 21.62
CA VAL A 245 -2.14 7.90 21.26
C VAL A 245 -1.08 8.50 22.19
N GLY A 246 -0.01 7.80 22.45
CA GLY A 246 1.09 8.28 23.30
C GLY A 246 2.30 7.35 23.26
N GLU A 247 3.29 7.62 24.10
CA GLU A 247 4.60 6.92 24.12
C GLU A 247 4.51 5.40 24.33
N LYS A 248 3.42 4.89 24.91
CA LYS A 248 3.18 3.46 25.11
C LYS A 248 2.32 2.83 24.02
N THR A 249 1.97 3.60 22.99
CA THR A 249 1.24 3.09 21.82
C THR A 249 2.23 2.69 20.75
N LEU A 250 2.07 1.47 20.23
CA LEU A 250 2.73 1.04 19.01
C LEU A 250 1.76 1.16 17.84
N VAL A 251 2.08 1.99 16.86
CA VAL A 251 1.32 2.08 15.61
C VAL A 251 1.94 1.16 14.57
N VAL A 252 1.15 0.31 13.96
CA VAL A 252 1.56 -0.57 12.86
C VAL A 252 0.91 -0.07 11.58
N ALA A 253 1.69 0.53 10.71
CA ALA A 253 1.23 1.08 9.44
C ALA A 253 1.41 0.05 8.32
N ILE A 254 0.32 -0.33 7.67
CA ILE A 254 0.32 -1.35 6.62
C ILE A 254 0.03 -0.68 5.27
N SER A 255 0.92 -0.87 4.30
CA SER A 255 0.75 -0.37 2.94
C SER A 255 1.56 -1.22 1.95
N GLN A 256 1.03 -1.53 0.78
CA GLN A 256 1.79 -2.24 -0.25
C GLN A 256 2.84 -1.31 -0.87
N SER A 257 2.44 -0.17 -1.40
CA SER A 257 3.32 0.79 -2.06
C SER A 257 4.20 1.60 -1.09
N GLY A 258 3.73 1.77 0.16
CA GLY A 258 4.38 2.68 1.10
C GLY A 258 4.21 4.17 0.75
N GLU A 259 3.31 4.50 -0.19
CA GLU A 259 3.05 5.87 -0.66
C GLU A 259 1.60 6.31 -0.44
N THR A 260 0.81 5.53 0.30
CA THR A 260 -0.59 5.87 0.60
C THR A 260 -0.65 7.11 1.47
N MET A 261 -1.17 8.21 0.93
CA MET A 261 -1.12 9.53 1.57
C MET A 261 -1.82 9.56 2.93
N ASP A 262 -3.01 8.98 3.04
CA ASP A 262 -3.72 8.94 4.32
C ASP A 262 -2.92 8.19 5.40
N THR A 263 -2.22 7.12 5.02
CA THR A 263 -1.35 6.37 5.93
C THR A 263 -0.12 7.19 6.34
N ILE A 264 0.48 7.94 5.41
CA ILE A 264 1.59 8.86 5.72
C ILE A 264 1.15 9.92 6.72
N GLN A 265 -0.01 10.54 6.50
CA GLN A 265 -0.54 11.56 7.40
C GLN A 265 -0.90 10.98 8.78
N ALA A 266 -1.43 9.76 8.81
CA ALA A 266 -1.73 9.06 10.07
C ALA A 266 -0.45 8.73 10.86
N ILE A 267 0.62 8.31 10.18
CA ILE A 267 1.95 8.10 10.79
C ILE A 267 2.48 9.39 11.41
N ARG A 268 2.45 10.49 10.67
CA ARG A 268 2.92 11.80 11.16
C ARG A 268 2.15 12.22 12.41
N HIS A 269 0.82 12.13 12.37
CA HIS A 269 -0.03 12.43 13.51
C HIS A 269 0.31 11.55 14.73
N ALA A 270 0.48 10.24 14.55
CA ALA A 270 0.83 9.32 15.63
C ALA A 270 2.20 9.66 16.26
N ARG A 271 3.19 9.99 15.43
CA ARG A 271 4.54 10.36 15.89
C ARG A 271 4.56 11.70 16.63
N GLU A 272 3.78 12.68 16.19
CA GLU A 272 3.58 13.94 16.90
C GLU A 272 3.01 13.74 18.32
N GLN A 273 2.22 12.68 18.51
CA GLN A 273 1.67 12.28 19.82
C GLN A 273 2.64 11.38 20.64
N GLY A 274 3.83 11.09 20.11
CA GLY A 274 4.87 10.31 20.79
C GLY A 274 4.84 8.80 20.57
N ALA A 275 3.93 8.27 19.75
CA ALA A 275 3.89 6.84 19.44
C ALA A 275 5.10 6.38 18.63
N LYS A 276 5.47 5.11 18.79
CA LYS A 276 6.40 4.43 17.91
C LYS A 276 5.66 3.80 16.75
N VAL A 277 6.27 3.86 15.56
CA VAL A 277 5.68 3.36 14.32
C VAL A 277 6.52 2.24 13.73
N VAL A 278 5.88 1.10 13.46
CA VAL A 278 6.41 0.02 12.63
C VAL A 278 5.65 0.02 11.31
N ALA A 279 6.36 0.11 10.20
CA ALA A 279 5.77 -0.04 8.88
C ALA A 279 5.84 -1.50 8.40
N ILE A 280 4.77 -1.98 7.78
CA ILE A 280 4.76 -3.21 6.99
C ILE A 280 4.49 -2.80 5.55
N VAL A 281 5.51 -2.87 4.71
CA VAL A 281 5.47 -2.38 3.32
C VAL A 281 6.13 -3.37 2.37
N ASN A 282 5.79 -3.29 1.09
CA ASN A 282 6.41 -4.13 0.06
C ASN A 282 7.50 -3.37 -0.72
N THR A 283 7.42 -2.04 -0.78
CA THR A 283 8.35 -1.20 -1.55
C THR A 283 9.42 -0.62 -0.64
N PRO A 284 10.69 -1.04 -0.79
CA PRO A 284 11.82 -0.46 -0.06
C PRO A 284 11.97 1.03 -0.40
N GLY A 285 12.46 1.82 0.57
CA GLY A 285 12.74 3.24 0.35
C GLY A 285 11.50 4.12 0.18
N SER A 286 10.29 3.59 0.33
CA SER A 286 9.05 4.36 0.25
C SER A 286 8.92 5.40 1.37
N THR A 287 8.05 6.39 1.18
CA THR A 287 7.84 7.46 2.17
C THR A 287 7.44 6.90 3.54
N ILE A 288 6.52 5.91 3.59
CA ILE A 288 6.13 5.26 4.84
C ILE A 288 7.33 4.57 5.50
N SER A 289 8.19 3.89 4.72
CA SER A 289 9.36 3.22 5.28
C SER A 289 10.38 4.21 5.88
N ARG A 290 10.57 5.36 5.24
CA ARG A 290 11.48 6.40 5.75
C ARG A 290 10.95 7.15 6.97
N GLU A 291 9.65 7.34 7.05
CA GLU A 291 9.01 8.09 8.14
C GLU A 291 8.65 7.21 9.35
N SER A 292 8.91 5.91 9.31
CA SER A 292 8.66 4.98 10.41
C SER A 292 9.90 4.72 11.26
N ASP A 293 9.71 4.34 12.53
CA ASP A 293 10.81 3.98 13.44
C ASP A 293 11.41 2.61 13.13
N ALA A 294 10.64 1.73 12.49
CA ALA A 294 11.06 0.40 12.04
C ALA A 294 10.26 -0.03 10.80
N VAL A 295 10.84 -0.91 9.99
CA VAL A 295 10.24 -1.36 8.72
C VAL A 295 10.35 -2.88 8.62
N ILE A 296 9.24 -3.54 8.29
CA ILE A 296 9.20 -4.95 7.92
C ILE A 296 8.82 -5.01 6.44
N LEU A 297 9.73 -5.51 5.60
CA LEU A 297 9.48 -5.72 4.19
C LEU A 297 8.77 -7.05 3.97
N THR A 298 7.76 -7.07 3.12
CA THR A 298 7.02 -8.30 2.79
C THR A 298 7.69 -9.14 1.71
N HIS A 299 8.59 -8.53 0.90
CA HIS A 299 9.30 -9.20 -0.19
C HIS A 299 8.38 -9.95 -1.18
N ALA A 300 7.13 -9.48 -1.34
CA ALA A 300 6.15 -10.12 -2.23
C ALA A 300 6.43 -9.89 -3.73
N GLY A 301 7.47 -9.13 -4.05
CA GLY A 301 7.74 -8.70 -5.43
C GLY A 301 6.73 -7.64 -5.92
N PRO A 302 6.86 -7.18 -7.17
CA PRO A 302 5.96 -6.17 -7.72
C PRO A 302 4.53 -6.70 -7.85
N GLU A 303 3.55 -5.91 -7.45
CA GLU A 303 2.12 -6.16 -7.62
C GLU A 303 1.54 -5.08 -8.53
N ILE A 304 1.20 -5.48 -9.76
CA ILE A 304 0.82 -4.59 -10.87
C ILE A 304 -0.69 -4.63 -11.12
N ALA A 305 -1.34 -5.73 -10.74
CA ALA A 305 -2.79 -5.84 -10.85
C ALA A 305 -3.49 -4.76 -10.03
N VAL A 306 -4.63 -4.28 -10.54
CA VAL A 306 -5.42 -3.23 -9.88
C VAL A 306 -5.83 -3.63 -8.47
N ALA A 307 -6.22 -4.89 -8.28
CA ALA A 307 -6.63 -5.40 -6.97
C ALA A 307 -5.51 -6.24 -6.34
N SER A 308 -5.19 -5.93 -5.10
CA SER A 308 -4.17 -6.65 -4.32
C SER A 308 -4.56 -8.10 -4.04
N THR A 309 -3.60 -9.02 -4.15
CA THR A 309 -3.74 -10.46 -3.86
C THR A 309 -2.57 -10.98 -3.04
N LYS A 310 -1.41 -11.15 -3.64
CA LYS A 310 -0.20 -11.65 -2.96
C LYS A 310 0.27 -10.72 -1.87
N ALA A 311 0.13 -9.40 -2.04
CA ALA A 311 0.49 -8.44 -1.01
C ALA A 311 -0.41 -8.58 0.23
N PHE A 312 -1.71 -8.90 0.09
CA PHE A 312 -2.58 -9.15 1.24
C PHE A 312 -2.10 -10.34 2.09
N THR A 313 -1.83 -11.48 1.47
CA THR A 313 -1.35 -12.69 2.19
C THR A 313 0.03 -12.46 2.79
N ALA A 314 0.92 -11.73 2.12
CA ALA A 314 2.22 -11.32 2.63
C ALA A 314 2.10 -10.35 3.82
N GLN A 315 1.20 -9.36 3.75
CA GLN A 315 0.93 -8.43 4.85
C GLN A 315 0.40 -9.14 6.09
N VAL A 316 -0.57 -10.07 5.94
CA VAL A 316 -1.06 -10.90 7.06
C VAL A 316 0.08 -11.70 7.68
N THR A 317 0.95 -12.30 6.85
CA THR A 317 2.11 -13.05 7.30
C THR A 317 3.09 -12.17 8.08
N ALA A 318 3.44 -10.99 7.56
CA ALA A 318 4.31 -10.04 8.24
C ALA A 318 3.72 -9.55 9.58
N CYS A 319 2.40 -9.31 9.62
CA CYS A 319 1.70 -8.97 10.86
C CYS A 319 1.77 -10.10 11.91
N TYR A 320 1.67 -11.36 11.48
CA TYR A 320 1.82 -12.50 12.39
C TYR A 320 3.24 -12.63 12.91
N ILE A 321 4.25 -12.44 12.06
CA ILE A 321 5.66 -12.41 12.46
C ILE A 321 5.89 -11.30 13.50
N LEU A 322 5.41 -10.08 13.25
CA LEU A 322 5.50 -8.99 14.22
C LEU A 322 4.79 -9.32 15.54
N GLY A 323 3.60 -9.92 15.48
CA GLY A 323 2.85 -10.32 16.67
C GLY A 323 3.57 -11.38 17.51
N LEU A 324 4.18 -12.38 16.87
CA LEU A 324 5.00 -13.39 17.54
C LEU A 324 6.27 -12.78 18.14
N TYR A 325 6.93 -11.87 17.42
CA TYR A 325 8.09 -11.15 17.93
C TYR A 325 7.74 -10.30 19.16
N LEU A 326 6.65 -9.54 19.11
CA LEU A 326 6.17 -8.80 20.27
C LEU A 326 5.87 -9.73 21.46
N ALA A 327 5.24 -10.89 21.22
CA ALA A 327 4.94 -11.86 22.25
C ALA A 327 6.21 -12.45 22.87
N GLN A 328 7.25 -12.72 22.06
CA GLN A 328 8.56 -13.16 22.52
C GLN A 328 9.24 -12.08 23.38
N VAL A 329 9.38 -10.86 22.87
CA VAL A 329 10.00 -9.73 23.58
C VAL A 329 9.29 -9.44 24.92
N ARG A 330 7.99 -9.56 24.99
CA ARG A 330 7.16 -9.34 26.19
C ARG A 330 7.17 -10.54 27.15
N GLY A 331 7.74 -11.67 26.77
CA GLY A 331 7.74 -12.89 27.58
C GLY A 331 6.38 -13.60 27.64
N ASN A 332 5.46 -13.31 26.73
CA ASN A 332 4.17 -13.95 26.64
C ASN A 332 4.25 -15.32 25.89
N LYS A 333 5.31 -15.52 25.10
CA LYS A 333 5.60 -16.75 24.37
C LYS A 333 7.07 -17.11 24.51
N TYR A 334 7.32 -18.41 24.68
CA TYR A 334 8.66 -18.97 24.77
C TYR A 334 9.15 -19.48 23.41
N ALA A 335 10.46 -19.76 23.30
CA ALA A 335 11.08 -20.12 22.03
C ALA A 335 10.47 -21.36 21.37
N ASP A 336 10.09 -22.38 22.14
CA ASP A 336 9.43 -23.59 21.64
C ASP A 336 8.02 -23.34 21.10
N GLU A 337 7.25 -22.46 21.74
CA GLU A 337 5.93 -22.03 21.24
C GLU A 337 6.09 -21.21 19.96
N ILE A 338 7.08 -20.29 19.90
CA ILE A 338 7.39 -19.50 18.69
C ILE A 338 7.76 -20.42 17.54
N ALA A 339 8.66 -21.40 17.78
CA ALA A 339 9.06 -22.36 16.76
C ALA A 339 7.86 -23.15 16.22
N ASP A 340 6.91 -23.61 17.06
CA ASP A 340 5.69 -24.31 16.64
C ASP A 340 4.78 -23.42 15.77
N TYR A 341 4.68 -22.13 16.07
CA TYR A 341 3.94 -21.17 15.23
C TYR A 341 4.64 -20.93 13.89
N MET A 342 5.97 -20.76 13.90
CA MET A 342 6.75 -20.57 12.67
C MET A 342 6.69 -21.81 11.78
N ASP A 343 6.75 -23.01 12.32
CA ASP A 343 6.56 -24.27 11.59
C ASP A 343 5.17 -24.36 10.94
N LYS A 344 4.15 -23.86 11.61
CA LYS A 344 2.80 -23.78 11.05
C LYS A 344 2.71 -22.75 9.93
N LEU A 345 3.34 -21.58 10.08
CA LEU A 345 3.41 -20.57 9.03
C LEU A 345 4.19 -21.07 7.82
N ALA A 346 5.29 -21.80 8.02
CA ALA A 346 6.09 -22.38 6.94
C ALA A 346 5.31 -23.38 6.04
N ARG A 347 4.17 -23.90 6.52
CA ARG A 347 3.27 -24.78 5.73
C ARG A 347 2.19 -24.02 4.96
N VAL A 348 2.03 -22.73 5.20
CA VAL A 348 0.99 -21.91 4.55
C VAL A 348 1.20 -21.83 3.04
N PRO A 349 2.43 -21.65 2.49
CA PRO A 349 2.65 -21.67 1.04
C PRO A 349 2.09 -22.91 0.36
N GLU A 350 2.37 -24.11 0.91
CA GLU A 350 1.85 -25.38 0.38
C GLU A 350 0.32 -25.44 0.47
N ALA A 351 -0.26 -24.92 1.55
CA ALA A 351 -1.71 -24.89 1.71
C ALA A 351 -2.38 -23.96 0.69
N ILE A 352 -1.77 -22.81 0.39
CA ILE A 352 -2.24 -21.89 -0.65
C ILE A 352 -2.17 -22.59 -2.02
N ALA A 353 -1.05 -23.22 -2.36
CA ALA A 353 -0.91 -23.95 -3.62
C ALA A 353 -2.02 -24.99 -3.81
N LYS A 354 -2.32 -25.77 -2.77
CA LYS A 354 -3.44 -26.74 -2.80
C LYS A 354 -4.82 -26.10 -3.02
N VAL A 355 -5.04 -24.89 -2.53
CA VAL A 355 -6.28 -24.14 -2.78
C VAL A 355 -6.34 -23.71 -4.25
N LEU A 356 -5.22 -23.23 -4.80
CA LEU A 356 -5.11 -22.82 -6.20
C LEU A 356 -5.32 -23.97 -7.19
N ASP A 357 -4.94 -25.20 -6.83
CA ASP A 357 -5.22 -26.40 -7.63
C ASP A 357 -6.72 -26.65 -7.87
N ASN A 358 -7.60 -26.07 -7.05
CA ASN A 358 -9.05 -26.14 -7.21
C ASN A 358 -9.65 -25.00 -8.05
N GLY A 359 -8.83 -24.23 -8.77
CA GLY A 359 -9.25 -23.06 -9.53
C GLY A 359 -10.39 -23.32 -10.50
N GLU A 360 -10.45 -24.48 -11.16
CA GLU A 360 -11.55 -24.82 -12.08
C GLU A 360 -12.90 -24.92 -11.38
N THR A 361 -12.95 -25.48 -10.17
CA THR A 361 -14.19 -25.52 -9.37
C THR A 361 -14.67 -24.11 -9.03
N VAL A 362 -13.75 -23.22 -8.63
CA VAL A 362 -14.08 -21.81 -8.36
C VAL A 362 -14.56 -21.11 -9.64
N ARG A 363 -13.93 -21.37 -10.78
CA ARG A 363 -14.33 -20.84 -12.09
C ARG A 363 -15.76 -21.28 -12.47
N GLN A 364 -16.14 -22.51 -12.19
CA GLN A 364 -17.49 -22.99 -12.43
C GLN A 364 -18.51 -22.25 -11.55
N PHE A 365 -18.23 -22.04 -10.27
CA PHE A 365 -19.08 -21.22 -9.40
C PHE A 365 -19.18 -19.78 -9.88
N ALA A 366 -18.07 -19.18 -10.28
CA ALA A 366 -18.06 -17.80 -10.79
C ALA A 366 -18.98 -17.64 -12.01
N ARG A 367 -19.02 -18.63 -12.92
CA ARG A 367 -19.94 -18.62 -14.07
C ARG A 367 -21.41 -18.62 -13.66
N THR A 368 -21.78 -19.23 -12.52
CA THR A 368 -23.18 -19.19 -12.03
C THR A 368 -23.58 -17.82 -11.49
N MET A 369 -22.61 -16.99 -11.17
CA MET A 369 -22.82 -15.65 -10.61
C MET A 369 -22.56 -14.50 -11.61
N GLN A 370 -22.24 -14.81 -12.88
CA GLN A 370 -21.82 -13.80 -13.86
C GLN A 370 -22.85 -12.69 -14.10
N ASP A 371 -24.14 -12.99 -13.93
CA ASP A 371 -25.24 -12.07 -14.13
C ASP A 371 -25.77 -11.47 -12.79
N ALA A 372 -25.10 -11.81 -11.68
CA ALA A 372 -25.48 -11.28 -10.37
C ALA A 372 -25.18 -9.79 -10.27
N THR A 373 -26.17 -9.03 -9.78
CA THR A 373 -26.00 -7.59 -9.51
C THR A 373 -25.47 -7.30 -8.11
N SER A 374 -25.61 -8.28 -7.21
CA SER A 374 -25.11 -8.20 -5.84
C SER A 374 -24.67 -9.57 -5.31
N VAL A 375 -23.69 -9.57 -4.42
CA VAL A 375 -23.16 -10.77 -3.74
C VAL A 375 -22.94 -10.45 -2.26
N ILE A 376 -23.40 -11.34 -1.38
CA ILE A 376 -23.19 -11.20 0.07
C ILE A 376 -22.06 -12.11 0.50
N TYR A 377 -21.15 -11.57 1.32
CA TYR A 377 -20.07 -12.32 1.95
C TYR A 377 -20.31 -12.41 3.46
N LEU A 378 -20.18 -13.61 4.01
CA LEU A 378 -20.38 -13.86 5.44
C LEU A 378 -19.15 -14.49 6.07
N GLY A 379 -18.78 -14.00 7.25
CA GLY A 379 -17.71 -14.59 8.05
C GLY A 379 -17.90 -14.38 9.55
N ARG A 380 -17.24 -15.20 10.35
CA ARG A 380 -17.14 -15.06 11.80
C ARG A 380 -15.70 -15.09 12.24
N HIS A 381 -15.36 -14.38 13.33
CA HIS A 381 -14.01 -14.31 13.87
C HIS A 381 -13.06 -13.82 12.75
N VAL A 382 -11.90 -14.44 12.53
CA VAL A 382 -10.99 -14.10 11.42
C VAL A 382 -11.63 -14.22 10.03
N GLY A 383 -12.68 -15.02 9.89
CA GLY A 383 -13.44 -15.13 8.64
C GLY A 383 -14.22 -13.87 8.28
N PHE A 384 -14.52 -12.98 9.23
CA PHE A 384 -15.21 -11.72 8.94
C PHE A 384 -14.35 -10.75 8.12
N PRO A 385 -13.13 -10.36 8.54
CA PRO A 385 -12.30 -9.52 7.70
C PRO A 385 -11.89 -10.19 6.37
N VAL A 386 -11.80 -11.52 6.31
CA VAL A 386 -11.59 -12.23 5.03
C VAL A 386 -12.82 -12.10 4.12
N ALA A 387 -14.04 -12.13 4.67
CA ALA A 387 -15.26 -11.86 3.92
C ALA A 387 -15.31 -10.41 3.40
N LEU A 388 -14.86 -9.44 4.18
CA LEU A 388 -14.74 -8.04 3.76
C LEU A 388 -13.76 -7.88 2.60
N GLU A 389 -12.59 -8.53 2.68
CA GLU A 389 -11.59 -8.53 1.61
C GLU A 389 -12.12 -9.17 0.33
N GLY A 390 -12.81 -10.33 0.43
CA GLY A 390 -13.44 -10.97 -0.72
C GLY A 390 -14.49 -10.08 -1.39
N ALA A 391 -15.32 -9.40 -0.60
CA ALA A 391 -16.29 -8.44 -1.10
C ALA A 391 -15.61 -7.24 -1.80
N LEU A 392 -14.50 -6.75 -1.25
CA LEU A 392 -13.72 -5.68 -1.86
C LEU A 392 -13.19 -6.12 -3.23
N LYS A 393 -12.56 -7.31 -3.32
CA LYS A 393 -12.03 -7.82 -4.60
C LYS A 393 -13.10 -7.93 -5.67
N LEU A 394 -14.28 -8.41 -5.32
CA LEU A 394 -15.37 -8.54 -6.29
C LEU A 394 -15.84 -7.16 -6.79
N LYS A 395 -15.95 -6.16 -5.91
CA LYS A 395 -16.27 -4.78 -6.30
C LYS A 395 -15.24 -4.19 -7.25
N GLU A 396 -13.95 -4.34 -6.94
CA GLU A 396 -12.86 -3.75 -7.71
C GLU A 396 -12.75 -4.32 -9.13
N ILE A 397 -12.98 -5.62 -9.30
CA ILE A 397 -12.68 -6.33 -10.53
C ILE A 397 -13.90 -6.58 -11.38
N CYS A 398 -15.03 -6.93 -10.75
CA CYS A 398 -16.26 -7.33 -11.45
C CYS A 398 -17.32 -6.23 -11.52
N TYR A 399 -17.13 -5.13 -10.76
CA TYR A 399 -18.12 -4.04 -10.61
C TYR A 399 -19.48 -4.50 -10.10
N ILE A 400 -19.51 -5.65 -9.41
CA ILE A 400 -20.68 -6.19 -8.73
C ILE A 400 -20.78 -5.59 -7.34
N HIS A 401 -21.97 -5.16 -6.92
CA HIS A 401 -22.17 -4.71 -5.54
C HIS A 401 -21.97 -5.88 -4.59
N ALA A 402 -20.86 -5.92 -3.88
CA ALA A 402 -20.52 -6.97 -2.92
C ALA A 402 -20.37 -6.40 -1.53
N GLU A 403 -20.99 -7.02 -0.54
CA GLU A 403 -20.97 -6.57 0.84
C GLU A 403 -20.64 -7.70 1.81
N GLY A 404 -19.72 -7.44 2.75
CA GLY A 404 -19.31 -8.40 3.77
C GLY A 404 -19.95 -8.10 5.12
N PHE A 405 -20.50 -9.12 5.77
CA PHE A 405 -21.10 -9.02 7.09
C PHE A 405 -20.47 -9.97 8.09
N ALA A 406 -20.39 -9.56 9.34
CA ALA A 406 -20.23 -10.50 10.44
C ALA A 406 -21.46 -11.41 10.46
N ALA A 407 -21.29 -12.72 10.21
CA ALA A 407 -22.43 -13.63 10.03
C ALA A 407 -23.36 -13.70 11.24
N GLY A 408 -22.88 -13.30 12.43
CA GLY A 408 -23.72 -13.15 13.63
C GLY A 408 -24.71 -12.01 13.54
N GLU A 409 -24.37 -10.95 12.80
CA GLU A 409 -25.21 -9.75 12.62
C GLU A 409 -26.27 -9.94 11.53
N LEU A 410 -26.23 -11.05 10.80
CA LEU A 410 -27.16 -11.32 9.69
C LEU A 410 -28.64 -11.11 10.10
N LYS A 411 -29.02 -11.59 11.29
CA LYS A 411 -30.40 -11.48 11.81
C LYS A 411 -30.76 -10.08 12.31
N HIS A 412 -29.81 -9.19 12.44
CA HIS A 412 -30.02 -7.84 12.95
C HIS A 412 -30.23 -6.79 11.83
N GLY A 413 -30.71 -7.24 10.68
CA GLY A 413 -31.05 -6.41 9.53
C GLY A 413 -30.63 -6.99 8.18
N PRO A 414 -29.33 -7.31 7.95
CA PRO A 414 -28.82 -7.73 6.64
C PRO A 414 -29.53 -8.91 5.99
N ILE A 415 -30.16 -9.79 6.78
CA ILE A 415 -30.94 -10.93 6.26
C ILE A 415 -32.09 -10.48 5.35
N ALA A 416 -32.54 -9.23 5.46
CA ALA A 416 -33.56 -8.66 4.57
C ALA A 416 -33.10 -8.55 3.11
N LEU A 417 -31.77 -8.52 2.88
CA LEU A 417 -31.16 -8.49 1.55
C LEU A 417 -31.07 -9.88 0.90
N VAL A 418 -31.30 -10.93 1.67
CA VAL A 418 -31.24 -12.31 1.17
C VAL A 418 -32.58 -12.68 0.56
N ASP A 419 -32.60 -12.89 -0.74
CA ASP A 419 -33.76 -13.28 -1.52
C ASP A 419 -33.46 -14.52 -2.36
N GLU A 420 -34.48 -15.06 -3.04
CA GLU A 420 -34.34 -16.25 -3.87
C GLU A 420 -33.29 -16.04 -4.97
N GLY A 421 -32.31 -16.95 -5.03
CA GLY A 421 -31.20 -16.88 -6.01
C GLY A 421 -30.11 -15.88 -5.68
N GLN A 422 -30.15 -15.17 -4.53
CA GLN A 422 -29.10 -14.27 -4.09
C GLN A 422 -27.81 -15.06 -3.81
N PRO A 423 -26.68 -14.78 -4.51
CA PRO A 423 -25.42 -15.46 -4.20
C PRO A 423 -24.88 -15.03 -2.83
N VAL A 424 -24.53 -16.01 -2.00
CA VAL A 424 -23.93 -15.79 -0.68
C VAL A 424 -22.66 -16.63 -0.55
N ILE A 425 -21.53 -15.97 -0.38
CA ILE A 425 -20.23 -16.60 -0.14
C ILE A 425 -19.94 -16.61 1.35
N VAL A 426 -19.67 -17.78 1.91
CA VAL A 426 -19.47 -17.95 3.36
C VAL A 426 -18.08 -18.46 3.65
N ILE A 427 -17.32 -17.74 4.51
CA ILE A 427 -16.02 -18.17 4.99
C ILE A 427 -16.22 -19.14 6.17
N VAL A 428 -16.08 -20.44 5.90
CA VAL A 428 -16.32 -21.49 6.88
C VAL A 428 -15.02 -21.83 7.63
N PRO A 429 -14.97 -21.66 8.95
CA PRO A 429 -13.80 -22.00 9.75
C PRO A 429 -13.59 -23.52 9.83
N THR A 430 -12.36 -23.94 10.16
CA THR A 430 -12.02 -25.35 10.32
C THR A 430 -12.89 -26.03 11.39
N PRO A 431 -13.28 -27.30 11.20
CA PRO A 431 -13.99 -28.12 12.21
C PRO A 431 -13.23 -28.28 13.54
N ARG A 432 -11.92 -27.98 13.57
CA ARG A 432 -11.11 -28.01 14.80
C ARG A 432 -11.58 -26.96 15.85
N ARG A 433 -12.42 -26.01 15.47
CA ARG A 433 -13.12 -25.08 16.36
C ARG A 433 -14.63 -25.32 16.28
N PRO A 434 -15.15 -26.38 16.95
CA PRO A 434 -16.50 -26.91 16.70
C PRO A 434 -17.62 -25.90 16.99
N GLU A 435 -17.48 -25.05 18.01
CA GLU A 435 -18.47 -24.02 18.31
C GLU A 435 -18.57 -22.97 17.20
N LEU A 436 -17.44 -22.45 16.74
CA LEU A 436 -17.38 -21.44 15.68
C LEU A 436 -17.88 -22.04 14.36
N HIS A 437 -17.42 -23.26 14.03
CA HIS A 437 -17.84 -24.01 12.84
C HIS A 437 -19.35 -24.20 12.84
N GLY A 438 -19.92 -24.73 13.94
CA GLY A 438 -21.36 -24.97 14.07
C GLY A 438 -22.19 -23.68 13.93
N LYS A 439 -21.71 -22.54 14.46
CA LYS A 439 -22.40 -21.25 14.32
C LYS A 439 -22.43 -20.78 12.88
N VAL A 440 -21.36 -20.98 12.11
CA VAL A 440 -21.32 -20.62 10.69
C VAL A 440 -22.21 -21.54 9.86
N LEU A 441 -22.23 -22.83 10.14
CA LEU A 441 -23.18 -23.78 9.49
C LEU A 441 -24.64 -23.38 9.76
N ALA A 442 -24.97 -22.91 10.97
CA ALA A 442 -26.29 -22.39 11.27
C ALA A 442 -26.63 -21.14 10.41
N ASN A 443 -25.67 -20.22 10.23
CA ASN A 443 -25.88 -19.08 9.34
C ASN A 443 -26.10 -19.49 7.87
N ILE A 444 -25.39 -20.53 7.39
CA ILE A 444 -25.62 -21.08 6.05
C ILE A 444 -27.06 -21.61 5.94
N ALA A 445 -27.55 -22.37 6.96
CA ALA A 445 -28.91 -22.85 6.97
C ALA A 445 -29.96 -21.71 6.94
N GLU A 446 -29.65 -20.59 7.61
CA GLU A 446 -30.51 -19.40 7.65
C GLU A 446 -30.66 -18.74 6.26
N VAL A 447 -29.56 -18.53 5.53
CA VAL A 447 -29.62 -17.92 4.18
C VAL A 447 -30.25 -18.87 3.18
N ARG A 448 -29.95 -20.16 3.26
CA ARG A 448 -30.59 -21.19 2.42
C ARG A 448 -32.10 -21.27 2.63
N ALA A 449 -32.58 -21.10 3.85
CA ALA A 449 -34.01 -21.10 4.16
C ALA A 449 -34.75 -19.90 3.49
N ARG A 450 -34.02 -18.86 3.06
CA ARG A 450 -34.55 -17.70 2.31
C ARG A 450 -34.34 -17.83 0.79
N GLY A 451 -33.79 -18.94 0.32
CA GLY A 451 -33.61 -19.18 -1.13
C GLY A 451 -32.25 -18.82 -1.71
N ALA A 452 -31.26 -18.40 -0.88
CA ALA A 452 -29.92 -18.12 -1.35
C ALA A 452 -29.15 -19.39 -1.74
#